data_37f14130f5ae45fbf56d17dca279dd2b
#
_entry.id   37f14130f5ae45fbf56d17dca279dd2b
#
_cell.length_a   1.000
_cell.length_b   1.000
_cell.length_c   1.000
_cell.angle_alpha   90.00
_cell.angle_beta   90.00
_cell.angle_gamma   90.00
#
_symmetry.space_group_name_H-M   'P 1'
#
loop_
_entity.id
_entity.type
_entity.pdbx_description
1 polymer ?
#
loop_
_entity_poly.entity_id
_entity_poly.type
_entity_poly.pdbx_seq_one_letter_code
_entity_poly.pdbx_strand_id
1 'polypeptide(L)'
;DMESDQPMDRLVCGDVGFGKTEVAIRAAFKAAVDGKQVAVLVPTTILALQHYRSFSERLRDFPVRVEYLNRTKTAKEAGQIRADLESGRIDILIGTHKILGKQIKFRDLGLLIIDEEQKFGVAAKEKLTQMAVNVDTLTLTATPIPRTLQFSLMGSRDLSVISTPPPNRQPIVTESHVFSEEIIRDAVEAELARGGQVYFVHNRVEDLMSIQGLITRVCPKARVAVGHGKMPAEKLEKLIMDFIYGEFDVLVSTTIIENGIDIPNANTIIVDNAQNFGLSDLHQLRGRVGRSNQKAYCYLLSPPEEMLSSDARRRLRAIEAVSYT
;
A
#
# COMPACT_ATOMS: atom_id res chain seq x y z
N ASP A 1 -19.51 -17.54 4.25
CA ASP A 1 -19.83 -16.61 5.34
C ASP A 1 -20.91 -15.60 4.93
N MET A 2 -20.75 -14.88 3.83
CA MET A 2 -21.73 -13.88 3.33
C MET A 2 -23.14 -14.44 2.99
N GLU A 3 -23.34 -15.73 3.09
CA GLU A 3 -24.63 -16.42 2.89
C GLU A 3 -25.17 -17.03 4.20
N SER A 4 -24.50 -16.76 5.31
CA SER A 4 -24.94 -17.23 6.64
C SER A 4 -25.99 -16.29 7.22
N ASP A 5 -26.77 -16.82 8.17
CA ASP A 5 -27.79 -16.03 8.89
C ASP A 5 -27.19 -15.02 9.89
N GLN A 6 -25.87 -15.06 10.10
CA GLN A 6 -25.15 -14.13 10.98
C GLN A 6 -24.20 -13.26 10.16
N PRO A 7 -24.08 -11.96 10.49
CA PRO A 7 -23.14 -11.08 9.83
C PRO A 7 -21.70 -11.61 9.92
N MET A 8 -21.02 -11.64 8.79
CA MET A 8 -19.61 -12.04 8.71
C MET A 8 -18.71 -11.01 9.40
N ASP A 9 -17.79 -11.46 10.23
CA ASP A 9 -16.63 -10.67 10.66
C ASP A 9 -15.34 -11.47 10.38
N ARG A 10 -14.74 -11.20 9.22
CA ARG A 10 -13.58 -11.97 8.74
C ARG A 10 -12.35 -11.10 8.54
N LEU A 11 -11.24 -11.57 9.10
CA LEU A 11 -9.91 -10.99 8.89
C LEU A 11 -9.15 -11.82 7.84
N VAL A 12 -8.77 -11.18 6.75
CA VAL A 12 -7.90 -11.76 5.73
C VAL A 12 -6.49 -11.21 5.89
N CYS A 13 -5.59 -12.09 6.30
CA CYS A 13 -4.16 -11.79 6.46
C CYS A 13 -3.38 -12.36 5.28
N GLY A 14 -2.45 -11.59 4.75
CA GLY A 14 -1.57 -12.04 3.66
C GLY A 14 -0.51 -10.98 3.38
N ASP A 15 0.65 -11.41 2.93
CA ASP A 15 1.74 -10.48 2.63
C ASP A 15 1.36 -9.49 1.51
N VAL A 16 2.17 -8.47 1.35
CA VAL A 16 1.99 -7.46 0.30
C VAL A 16 2.04 -8.15 -1.07
N GLY A 17 1.04 -7.86 -1.93
CA GLY A 17 0.96 -8.44 -3.26
C GLY A 17 0.39 -9.87 -3.33
N PHE A 18 -0.13 -10.43 -2.23
CA PHE A 18 -0.73 -11.78 -2.21
C PHE A 18 -2.20 -11.82 -2.66
N GLY A 19 -2.71 -10.76 -3.24
CA GLY A 19 -4.05 -10.77 -3.83
C GLY A 19 -5.21 -10.47 -2.87
N LYS A 20 -4.96 -9.91 -1.68
CA LYS A 20 -6.01 -9.49 -0.73
C LYS A 20 -7.07 -8.60 -1.39
N THR A 21 -6.64 -7.67 -2.24
CA THR A 21 -7.55 -6.78 -2.97
C THR A 21 -8.49 -7.53 -3.91
N GLU A 22 -8.04 -8.61 -4.56
CA GLU A 22 -8.91 -9.45 -5.41
C GLU A 22 -10.00 -10.13 -4.58
N VAL A 23 -9.69 -10.59 -3.36
CA VAL A 23 -10.70 -11.13 -2.43
C VAL A 23 -11.73 -10.06 -2.09
N ALA A 24 -11.28 -8.84 -1.79
CA ALA A 24 -12.16 -7.71 -1.50
C ALA A 24 -13.07 -7.35 -2.67
N ILE A 25 -12.54 -7.33 -3.91
CA ILE A 25 -13.33 -7.05 -5.12
C ILE A 25 -14.42 -8.12 -5.32
N ARG A 26 -14.09 -9.39 -5.14
CA ARG A 26 -15.04 -10.48 -5.28
C ARG A 26 -16.16 -10.42 -4.22
N ALA A 27 -15.82 -10.13 -2.97
CA ALA A 27 -16.80 -9.93 -1.92
C ALA A 27 -17.71 -8.73 -2.21
N ALA A 28 -17.13 -7.61 -2.65
CA ALA A 28 -17.88 -6.42 -3.03
C ALA A 28 -18.82 -6.67 -4.21
N PHE A 29 -18.35 -7.40 -5.23
CA PHE A 29 -19.17 -7.80 -6.37
C PHE A 29 -20.37 -8.65 -5.94
N LYS A 30 -20.12 -9.65 -5.09
CA LYS A 30 -21.21 -10.50 -4.57
C LYS A 30 -22.28 -9.67 -3.85
N ALA A 31 -21.87 -8.79 -2.93
CA ALA A 31 -22.80 -7.92 -2.21
C ALA A 31 -23.57 -6.99 -3.15
N ALA A 32 -22.90 -6.39 -4.15
CA ALA A 32 -23.53 -5.50 -5.12
C ALA A 32 -24.55 -6.22 -6.01
N VAL A 33 -24.26 -7.44 -6.46
CA VAL A 33 -25.22 -8.27 -7.25
C VAL A 33 -26.43 -8.67 -6.41
N ASP A 34 -26.25 -8.87 -5.10
CA ASP A 34 -27.35 -9.14 -4.16
C ASP A 34 -28.14 -7.85 -3.80
N GLY A 35 -27.87 -6.73 -4.48
CA GLY A 35 -28.56 -5.44 -4.30
C GLY A 35 -28.15 -4.65 -3.07
N LYS A 36 -27.07 -5.03 -2.41
CA LYS A 36 -26.51 -4.33 -1.25
C LYS A 36 -25.44 -3.32 -1.67
N GLN A 37 -25.28 -2.27 -0.87
CA GLN A 37 -24.18 -1.34 -1.04
C GLN A 37 -22.95 -1.76 -0.24
N VAL A 38 -21.78 -1.36 -0.73
CA VAL A 38 -20.47 -1.69 -0.15
C VAL A 38 -19.72 -0.42 0.20
N ALA A 39 -19.17 -0.38 1.42
CA ALA A 39 -18.23 0.65 1.86
C ALA A 39 -16.82 0.05 1.90
N VAL A 40 -15.87 0.68 1.22
CA VAL A 40 -14.44 0.31 1.27
C VAL A 40 -13.65 1.42 1.94
N LEU A 41 -13.18 1.14 3.15
CA LEU A 41 -12.42 2.08 3.94
C LEU A 41 -10.92 1.82 3.82
N VAL A 42 -10.18 2.86 3.48
CA VAL A 42 -8.73 2.82 3.33
C VAL A 42 -8.06 3.97 4.11
N PRO A 43 -6.81 3.82 4.57
CA PRO A 43 -6.18 4.81 5.45
C PRO A 43 -5.78 6.11 4.73
N THR A 44 -5.52 6.08 3.43
CA THR A 44 -4.99 7.24 2.69
C THR A 44 -5.77 7.55 1.42
N THR A 45 -5.70 8.81 0.99
CA THR A 45 -6.33 9.30 -0.25
C THR A 45 -5.78 8.59 -1.49
N ILE A 46 -4.48 8.27 -1.47
CA ILE A 46 -3.81 7.57 -2.58
C ILE A 46 -4.35 6.15 -2.70
N LEU A 47 -4.47 5.44 -1.58
CA LEU A 47 -5.06 4.10 -1.56
C LEU A 47 -6.52 4.12 -2.02
N ALA A 48 -7.29 5.14 -1.65
CA ALA A 48 -8.67 5.29 -2.12
C ALA A 48 -8.72 5.36 -3.65
N LEU A 49 -7.82 6.12 -4.26
CA LEU A 49 -7.75 6.23 -5.72
C LEU A 49 -7.25 4.94 -6.38
N GLN A 50 -6.27 4.25 -5.78
CA GLN A 50 -5.77 2.97 -6.30
C GLN A 50 -6.84 1.88 -6.24
N HIS A 51 -7.51 1.75 -5.09
CA HIS A 51 -8.64 0.82 -4.98
C HIS A 51 -9.77 1.18 -5.95
N TYR A 52 -10.12 2.47 -6.10
CA TYR A 52 -11.11 2.90 -7.08
C TYR A 52 -10.75 2.43 -8.49
N ARG A 53 -9.50 2.63 -8.92
CA ARG A 53 -9.05 2.16 -10.25
C ARG A 53 -9.13 0.65 -10.37
N SER A 54 -8.59 -0.09 -9.41
CA SER A 54 -8.57 -1.55 -9.44
C SER A 54 -9.99 -2.14 -9.46
N PHE A 55 -10.89 -1.61 -8.63
CA PHE A 55 -12.30 -2.04 -8.59
C PHE A 55 -13.01 -1.67 -9.89
N SER A 56 -12.85 -0.44 -10.38
CA SER A 56 -13.50 0.03 -11.60
C SER A 56 -13.03 -0.76 -12.83
N GLU A 57 -11.73 -1.03 -12.94
CA GLU A 57 -11.19 -1.83 -14.03
C GLU A 57 -11.66 -3.28 -13.98
N ARG A 58 -11.63 -3.89 -12.80
CA ARG A 58 -12.03 -5.28 -12.59
C ARG A 58 -13.53 -5.52 -12.79
N LEU A 59 -14.34 -4.52 -12.47
CA LEU A 59 -15.81 -4.58 -12.57
C LEU A 59 -16.38 -3.88 -13.81
N ARG A 60 -15.55 -3.44 -14.73
CA ARG A 60 -15.90 -2.63 -15.91
C ARG A 60 -17.02 -3.25 -16.75
N ASP A 61 -17.02 -4.57 -16.89
CA ASP A 61 -17.96 -5.30 -17.76
C ASP A 61 -19.25 -5.71 -17.01
N PHE A 62 -19.42 -5.25 -15.77
CA PHE A 62 -20.59 -5.55 -14.94
C PHE A 62 -21.39 -4.28 -14.62
N PRO A 63 -22.71 -4.38 -14.40
CA PRO A 63 -23.57 -3.25 -14.07
C PRO A 63 -23.40 -2.83 -12.59
N VAL A 64 -22.17 -2.59 -12.15
CA VAL A 64 -21.81 -2.19 -10.78
C VAL A 64 -21.12 -0.83 -10.85
N ARG A 65 -21.71 0.16 -10.18
CA ARG A 65 -21.15 1.52 -10.12
C ARG A 65 -20.23 1.68 -8.92
N VAL A 66 -18.95 1.86 -9.21
CA VAL A 66 -17.91 2.16 -8.22
C VAL A 66 -17.64 3.66 -8.19
N GLU A 67 -17.54 4.24 -7.00
CA GLU A 67 -17.21 5.64 -6.82
C GLU A 67 -16.23 5.80 -5.64
N TYR A 68 -15.53 6.93 -5.58
CA TYR A 68 -14.65 7.20 -4.45
C TYR A 68 -14.85 8.61 -3.88
N LEU A 69 -14.67 8.75 -2.58
CA LEU A 69 -14.80 10.00 -1.88
C LEU A 69 -13.56 10.28 -1.03
N ASN A 70 -12.83 11.33 -1.42
CA ASN A 70 -11.67 11.81 -0.71
C ASN A 70 -11.67 13.35 -0.60
N ARG A 71 -10.59 13.94 -0.10
CA ARG A 71 -10.48 15.41 0.04
C ARG A 71 -10.20 16.14 -1.27
N THR A 72 -9.82 15.46 -2.34
CA THR A 72 -9.54 16.09 -3.64
C THR A 72 -10.80 16.34 -4.46
N LYS A 73 -11.93 15.70 -4.11
CA LYS A 73 -13.23 15.96 -4.74
C LYS A 73 -13.76 17.33 -4.37
N THR A 74 -14.25 18.06 -5.35
CA THR A 74 -14.91 19.34 -5.13
C THR A 74 -16.19 19.20 -4.28
N ALA A 75 -16.66 20.29 -3.67
CA ALA A 75 -17.89 20.27 -2.89
C ALA A 75 -19.11 19.83 -3.72
N LYS A 76 -19.15 20.20 -5.02
CA LYS A 76 -20.20 19.81 -5.96
C LYS A 76 -20.17 18.31 -6.25
N GLU A 77 -19.00 17.76 -6.58
CA GLU A 77 -18.82 16.34 -6.83
C GLU A 77 -19.16 15.49 -5.58
N ALA A 78 -18.66 15.92 -4.42
CA ALA A 78 -18.96 15.25 -3.15
C ALA A 78 -20.46 15.31 -2.81
N GLY A 79 -21.14 16.38 -3.17
CA GLY A 79 -22.60 16.52 -3.03
C GLY A 79 -23.34 15.52 -3.92
N GLN A 80 -22.94 15.41 -5.18
CA GLN A 80 -23.53 14.47 -6.14
C GLN A 80 -23.31 13.02 -5.71
N ILE A 81 -22.10 12.67 -5.28
CA ILE A 81 -21.77 11.33 -4.79
C ILE A 81 -22.66 10.95 -3.60
N ARG A 82 -22.88 11.90 -2.65
CA ARG A 82 -23.76 11.66 -1.50
C ARG A 82 -25.20 11.42 -1.91
N ALA A 83 -25.74 12.22 -2.83
CA ALA A 83 -27.10 12.05 -3.34
C ALA A 83 -27.26 10.72 -4.09
N ASP A 84 -26.27 10.34 -4.91
CA ASP A 84 -26.29 9.10 -5.65
C ASP A 84 -26.16 7.87 -4.72
N LEU A 85 -25.39 7.98 -3.64
CA LEU A 85 -25.27 6.94 -2.62
C LEU A 85 -26.59 6.73 -1.86
N GLU A 86 -27.19 7.81 -1.37
CA GLU A 86 -28.45 7.79 -0.62
C GLU A 86 -29.63 7.27 -1.48
N SER A 87 -29.60 7.54 -2.78
CA SER A 87 -30.59 7.01 -3.74
C SER A 87 -30.34 5.57 -4.18
N GLY A 88 -29.19 4.96 -3.80
CA GLY A 88 -28.81 3.61 -4.20
C GLY A 88 -28.26 3.50 -5.64
N ARG A 89 -27.85 4.60 -6.26
CA ARG A 89 -27.22 4.60 -7.59
C ARG A 89 -25.74 4.29 -7.57
N ILE A 90 -25.09 4.30 -6.41
CA ILE A 90 -23.72 3.86 -6.20
C ILE A 90 -23.77 2.54 -5.44
N ASP A 91 -23.14 1.52 -5.98
CA ASP A 91 -23.07 0.19 -5.38
C ASP A 91 -21.86 0.06 -4.44
N ILE A 92 -20.72 0.61 -4.83
CA ILE A 92 -19.46 0.53 -4.08
C ILE A 92 -18.91 1.94 -3.87
N LEU A 93 -18.79 2.37 -2.61
CA LEU A 93 -18.13 3.63 -2.25
C LEU A 93 -16.79 3.36 -1.57
N ILE A 94 -15.71 3.88 -2.15
CA ILE A 94 -14.36 3.78 -1.62
C ILE A 94 -13.93 5.12 -1.02
N GLY A 95 -13.31 5.11 0.17
CA GLY A 95 -12.85 6.36 0.74
C GLY A 95 -12.03 6.21 2.02
N THR A 96 -11.56 7.34 2.50
CA THR A 96 -10.87 7.43 3.79
C THR A 96 -11.90 7.58 4.93
N HIS A 97 -11.43 7.88 6.14
CA HIS A 97 -12.31 8.18 7.30
C HIS A 97 -13.45 9.17 7.00
N LYS A 98 -13.40 9.90 5.90
CA LYS A 98 -14.50 10.79 5.47
C LYS A 98 -15.82 10.06 5.19
N ILE A 99 -15.75 8.81 4.73
CA ILE A 99 -16.97 8.02 4.49
C ILE A 99 -17.67 7.58 5.79
N LEU A 100 -17.01 7.76 6.95
CA LEU A 100 -17.59 7.56 8.28
C LEU A 100 -18.31 8.81 8.82
N GLY A 101 -18.38 9.87 8.03
CA GLY A 101 -19.02 11.14 8.42
C GLY A 101 -20.55 11.03 8.46
N LYS A 102 -21.19 11.76 9.37
CA LYS A 102 -22.67 11.81 9.50
C LYS A 102 -23.40 12.21 8.21
N GLN A 103 -22.70 12.81 7.25
CA GLN A 103 -23.26 13.24 5.96
C GLN A 103 -23.30 12.11 4.91
N ILE A 104 -22.70 10.98 5.21
CA ILE A 104 -22.66 9.81 4.33
C ILE A 104 -23.78 8.88 4.79
N LYS A 105 -24.74 8.66 3.92
CA LYS A 105 -25.87 7.79 4.16
C LYS A 105 -25.95 6.75 3.06
N PHE A 106 -25.82 5.50 3.45
CA PHE A 106 -26.08 4.37 2.57
C PHE A 106 -27.59 4.06 2.59
N ARG A 107 -28.13 3.72 1.45
CA ARG A 107 -29.52 3.25 1.37
C ARG A 107 -29.67 1.86 1.99
N ASP A 108 -28.74 0.95 1.67
CA ASP A 108 -28.73 -0.44 2.16
C ASP A 108 -27.30 -0.98 2.19
N LEU A 109 -26.56 -0.64 3.24
CA LEU A 109 -25.17 -1.11 3.42
C LEU A 109 -25.19 -2.59 3.84
N GLY A 110 -24.59 -3.46 3.03
CA GLY A 110 -24.51 -4.90 3.30
C GLY A 110 -23.09 -5.40 3.55
N LEU A 111 -22.07 -4.67 3.08
CA LEU A 111 -20.68 -5.08 3.26
C LEU A 111 -19.78 -3.88 3.60
N LEU A 112 -18.98 -4.02 4.64
CA LEU A 112 -17.92 -3.09 5.04
C LEU A 112 -16.56 -3.76 4.83
N ILE A 113 -15.74 -3.20 3.94
CA ILE A 113 -14.36 -3.64 3.71
C ILE A 113 -13.42 -2.63 4.35
N ILE A 114 -12.48 -3.10 5.17
CA ILE A 114 -11.51 -2.28 5.89
C ILE A 114 -10.12 -2.73 5.51
N ASP A 115 -9.36 -1.86 4.84
CA ASP A 115 -7.95 -2.13 4.53
C ASP A 115 -7.04 -1.49 5.56
N GLU A 116 -6.09 -2.27 6.10
CA GLU A 116 -5.10 -1.83 7.10
C GLU A 116 -5.74 -1.16 8.35
N GLU A 117 -6.68 -1.85 9.00
CA GLU A 117 -7.44 -1.37 10.18
C GLU A 117 -6.56 -0.75 11.27
N GLN A 118 -5.33 -1.25 11.46
CA GLN A 118 -4.38 -0.76 12.45
C GLN A 118 -3.94 0.69 12.23
N LYS A 119 -4.15 1.24 11.04
CA LYS A 119 -3.83 2.64 10.69
C LYS A 119 -4.92 3.63 11.10
N PHE A 120 -6.08 3.15 11.51
CA PHE A 120 -7.17 4.02 11.95
C PHE A 120 -7.07 4.33 13.45
N GLY A 121 -7.28 5.60 13.78
CA GLY A 121 -7.34 6.04 15.17
C GLY A 121 -8.61 5.56 15.89
N VAL A 122 -8.61 5.69 17.21
CA VAL A 122 -9.69 5.20 18.10
C VAL A 122 -11.08 5.70 17.66
N ALA A 123 -11.23 7.00 17.40
CA ALA A 123 -12.52 7.58 16.98
C ALA A 123 -13.05 7.03 15.64
N ALA A 124 -12.16 6.62 14.73
CA ALA A 124 -12.58 5.98 13.48
C ALA A 124 -13.01 4.54 13.76
N LYS A 125 -12.30 3.82 14.62
CA LYS A 125 -12.65 2.44 15.01
C LYS A 125 -14.01 2.35 15.72
N GLU A 126 -14.33 3.29 16.61
CA GLU A 126 -15.65 3.38 17.24
C GLU A 126 -16.77 3.54 16.22
N LYS A 127 -16.58 4.40 15.22
CA LYS A 127 -17.56 4.58 14.13
C LYS A 127 -17.68 3.34 13.25
N LEU A 128 -16.58 2.66 12.97
CA LEU A 128 -16.57 1.38 12.24
C LEU A 128 -17.38 0.33 12.97
N THR A 129 -17.21 0.20 14.27
CA THR A 129 -17.99 -0.72 15.11
C THR A 129 -19.50 -0.41 15.02
N GLN A 130 -19.87 0.89 15.00
CA GLN A 130 -21.28 1.29 14.84
C GLN A 130 -21.83 0.96 13.45
N MET A 131 -21.03 1.11 12.39
CA MET A 131 -21.43 0.78 11.02
C MET A 131 -21.50 -0.73 10.79
N ALA A 132 -20.69 -1.52 11.49
CA ALA A 132 -20.62 -2.97 11.35
C ALA A 132 -21.82 -3.72 12.00
N VAL A 133 -22.68 -3.02 12.72
CA VAL A 133 -23.86 -3.64 13.33
C VAL A 133 -24.80 -4.17 12.22
N ASN A 134 -24.98 -5.49 12.17
CA ASN A 134 -25.75 -6.21 11.14
C ASN A 134 -25.24 -6.04 9.70
N VAL A 135 -23.95 -5.76 9.52
CA VAL A 135 -23.26 -5.60 8.23
C VAL A 135 -22.11 -6.58 8.16
N ASP A 136 -21.97 -7.29 7.05
CA ASP A 136 -20.78 -8.12 6.81
C ASP A 136 -19.52 -7.27 6.84
N THR A 137 -18.50 -7.72 7.57
CA THR A 137 -17.25 -7.02 7.70
C THR A 137 -16.08 -7.87 7.22
N LEU A 138 -15.33 -7.34 6.27
CA LEU A 138 -14.11 -7.93 5.72
C LEU A 138 -12.92 -7.02 6.01
N THR A 139 -12.04 -7.44 6.89
CA THR A 139 -10.81 -6.70 7.22
C THR A 139 -9.61 -7.30 6.50
N LEU A 140 -8.80 -6.46 5.86
CA LEU A 140 -7.59 -6.85 5.16
C LEU A 140 -6.37 -6.33 5.93
N THR A 141 -5.33 -7.14 6.05
CA THR A 141 -4.05 -6.71 6.64
C THR A 141 -2.85 -7.38 5.97
N ALA A 142 -1.78 -6.60 5.78
CA ALA A 142 -0.49 -7.10 5.35
C ALA A 142 0.45 -7.41 6.53
N THR A 143 0.06 -7.03 7.75
CA THR A 143 0.90 -7.29 8.93
C THR A 143 0.80 -8.76 9.32
N PRO A 144 1.93 -9.49 9.38
CA PRO A 144 1.93 -10.86 9.87
C PRO A 144 1.41 -10.90 11.31
N ILE A 145 0.39 -11.71 11.56
CA ILE A 145 -0.15 -11.92 12.90
C ILE A 145 0.64 -13.07 13.55
N PRO A 146 1.35 -12.83 14.67
CA PRO A 146 2.04 -13.90 15.38
C PRO A 146 1.07 -15.04 15.73
N ARG A 147 1.53 -16.29 15.66
CA ARG A 147 0.68 -17.47 15.92
C ARG A 147 -0.06 -17.40 17.26
N THR A 148 0.57 -16.89 18.29
CA THR A 148 -0.06 -16.67 19.62
C THR A 148 -1.24 -15.70 19.55
N LEU A 149 -1.13 -14.63 18.75
CA LEU A 149 -2.20 -13.67 18.55
C LEU A 149 -3.30 -14.23 17.64
N GLN A 150 -2.95 -15.10 16.67
CA GLN A 150 -3.94 -15.82 15.86
C GLN A 150 -4.90 -16.62 16.73
N PHE A 151 -4.39 -17.38 17.71
CA PHE A 151 -5.22 -18.14 18.66
C PHE A 151 -6.13 -17.24 19.50
N SER A 152 -5.66 -16.06 19.90
CA SER A 152 -6.48 -15.11 20.67
C SER A 152 -7.59 -14.46 19.82
N LEU A 153 -7.38 -14.31 18.51
CA LEU A 153 -8.36 -13.74 17.59
C LEU A 153 -9.42 -14.76 17.14
N MET A 154 -9.10 -16.04 17.10
CA MET A 154 -10.01 -17.13 16.68
C MET A 154 -11.30 -17.25 17.53
N GLY A 155 -11.39 -16.57 18.65
CA GLY A 155 -12.60 -16.49 19.49
C GLY A 155 -13.48 -15.27 19.22
N SER A 156 -12.97 -14.26 18.48
CA SER A 156 -13.66 -12.99 18.27
C SER A 156 -13.91 -12.66 16.80
N ARG A 157 -13.10 -13.21 15.89
CA ARG A 157 -13.19 -13.00 14.43
C ARG A 157 -12.76 -14.25 13.67
N ASP A 158 -13.36 -14.48 12.53
CA ASP A 158 -12.89 -15.50 11.59
C ASP A 158 -11.60 -15.06 10.90
N LEU A 159 -10.63 -15.96 10.80
CA LEU A 159 -9.33 -15.67 10.22
C LEU A 159 -9.07 -16.51 8.97
N SER A 160 -8.65 -15.84 7.89
CA SER A 160 -8.11 -16.48 6.69
C SER A 160 -6.69 -15.98 6.42
N VAL A 161 -5.78 -16.90 6.10
CA VAL A 161 -4.39 -16.55 5.79
C VAL A 161 -4.09 -16.94 4.34
N ILE A 162 -3.68 -15.95 3.55
CA ILE A 162 -3.15 -16.18 2.19
C ILE A 162 -1.64 -16.37 2.33
N SER A 163 -1.20 -17.61 2.22
CA SER A 163 0.21 -18.01 2.40
C SER A 163 0.95 -18.23 1.08
N THR A 164 0.23 -18.30 -0.03
CA THR A 164 0.81 -18.58 -1.35
C THR A 164 0.84 -17.30 -2.18
N PRO A 165 2.02 -16.88 -2.70
CA PRO A 165 2.11 -15.76 -3.61
C PRO A 165 1.46 -16.07 -4.96
N PRO A 166 1.05 -15.05 -5.74
CA PRO A 166 0.58 -15.25 -7.11
C PRO A 166 1.65 -15.94 -7.98
N PRO A 167 1.27 -16.82 -8.91
CA PRO A 167 2.21 -17.67 -9.68
C PRO A 167 3.17 -16.87 -10.58
N ASN A 168 2.84 -15.64 -10.94
CA ASN A 168 3.65 -14.79 -11.83
C ASN A 168 4.56 -13.80 -11.09
N ARG A 169 4.67 -13.91 -9.77
CA ARG A 169 5.54 -13.01 -9.02
C ARG A 169 7.00 -13.37 -9.22
N GLN A 170 7.77 -12.45 -9.78
CA GLN A 170 9.22 -12.59 -9.89
C GLN A 170 9.87 -12.39 -8.52
N PRO A 171 10.88 -13.19 -8.14
CA PRO A 171 11.64 -12.97 -6.92
C PRO A 171 12.37 -11.62 -6.99
N ILE A 172 12.45 -10.92 -5.86
CA ILE A 172 13.20 -9.67 -5.75
C ILE A 172 14.66 -10.01 -5.50
N VAL A 173 15.53 -9.63 -6.43
CA VAL A 173 16.99 -9.76 -6.25
C VAL A 173 17.43 -8.77 -5.18
N THR A 174 17.93 -9.29 -4.06
CA THR A 174 18.38 -8.46 -2.94
C THR A 174 19.89 -8.57 -2.81
N GLU A 175 20.56 -7.44 -2.81
CA GLU A 175 22.03 -7.35 -2.77
C GLU A 175 22.46 -6.35 -1.70
N SER A 176 23.48 -6.71 -0.91
CA SER A 176 24.10 -5.83 0.06
C SER A 176 25.45 -5.32 -0.47
N HIS A 177 25.63 -4.02 -0.46
CA HIS A 177 26.82 -3.35 -0.96
C HIS A 177 27.35 -2.31 0.02
N VAL A 178 28.66 -2.06 -0.04
CA VAL A 178 29.23 -0.85 0.54
C VAL A 178 28.74 0.35 -0.27
N PHE A 179 28.40 1.45 0.41
CA PHE A 179 27.94 2.66 -0.25
C PHE A 179 28.93 3.08 -1.38
N SER A 180 28.40 3.22 -2.59
CA SER A 180 29.17 3.63 -3.77
C SER A 180 28.26 4.41 -4.73
N GLU A 181 28.79 5.54 -5.22
CA GLU A 181 28.11 6.34 -6.25
C GLU A 181 27.94 5.57 -7.57
N GLU A 182 28.87 4.66 -7.86
CA GLU A 182 28.83 3.83 -9.07
C GLU A 182 27.66 2.85 -9.00
N ILE A 183 27.43 2.19 -7.87
CA ILE A 183 26.31 1.28 -7.67
C ILE A 183 24.98 2.03 -7.81
N ILE A 184 24.89 3.23 -7.22
CA ILE A 184 23.69 4.08 -7.34
C ILE A 184 23.43 4.45 -8.80
N ARG A 185 24.47 4.91 -9.51
CA ARG A 185 24.36 5.26 -10.94
C ARG A 185 23.90 4.05 -11.76
N ASP A 186 24.56 2.91 -11.62
CA ASP A 186 24.31 1.73 -12.41
C ASP A 186 22.89 1.17 -12.16
N ALA A 187 22.43 1.16 -10.89
CA ALA A 187 21.10 0.75 -10.52
C ALA A 187 20.02 1.68 -11.09
N VAL A 188 20.23 3.01 -11.00
CA VAL A 188 19.28 4.00 -11.54
C VAL A 188 19.25 3.94 -13.07
N GLU A 189 20.39 3.94 -13.75
CA GLU A 189 20.46 3.89 -15.22
C GLU A 189 19.88 2.61 -15.78
N ALA A 190 20.12 1.45 -15.14
CA ALA A 190 19.52 0.19 -15.54
C ALA A 190 18.00 0.19 -15.43
N GLU A 191 17.44 0.82 -14.37
CA GLU A 191 15.99 0.93 -14.22
C GLU A 191 15.38 1.88 -15.25
N LEU A 192 16.00 3.05 -15.48
CA LEU A 192 15.54 4.00 -16.47
C LEU A 192 15.59 3.43 -17.89
N ALA A 193 16.61 2.66 -18.23
CA ALA A 193 16.77 2.02 -19.53
C ALA A 193 15.62 1.07 -19.88
N ARG A 194 14.96 0.49 -18.88
CA ARG A 194 13.78 -0.38 -19.06
C ARG A 194 12.44 0.34 -18.81
N GLY A 195 12.47 1.67 -18.65
CA GLY A 195 11.27 2.50 -18.46
C GLY A 195 10.67 2.41 -17.04
N GLY A 196 11.42 1.89 -16.08
CA GLY A 196 10.99 1.78 -14.69
C GLY A 196 11.36 3.00 -13.84
N GLN A 197 11.02 2.92 -12.56
CA GLN A 197 11.24 3.96 -11.56
C GLN A 197 11.99 3.40 -10.34
N VAL A 198 12.67 4.28 -9.63
CA VAL A 198 13.51 3.92 -8.49
C VAL A 198 13.01 4.57 -7.21
N TYR A 199 12.87 3.79 -6.14
CA TYR A 199 12.81 4.29 -4.79
C TYR A 199 14.22 4.41 -4.21
N PHE A 200 14.55 5.58 -3.67
CA PHE A 200 15.73 5.76 -2.85
C PHE A 200 15.30 6.12 -1.43
N VAL A 201 15.57 5.24 -0.47
CA VAL A 201 15.13 5.41 0.91
C VAL A 201 16.34 5.73 1.79
N HIS A 202 16.19 6.79 2.58
CA HIS A 202 17.18 7.20 3.59
C HIS A 202 16.46 7.50 4.91
N ASN A 203 17.14 7.32 6.05
CA ASN A 203 16.48 7.42 7.37
C ASN A 203 16.44 8.84 7.96
N ARG A 204 17.16 9.81 7.36
CA ARG A 204 17.23 11.19 7.86
C ARG A 204 16.72 12.18 6.83
N VAL A 205 15.84 13.08 7.26
CA VAL A 205 15.27 14.13 6.40
C VAL A 205 16.33 15.12 5.95
N GLU A 206 17.28 15.42 6.82
CA GLU A 206 18.32 16.43 6.60
C GLU A 206 19.24 16.08 5.42
N ASP A 207 19.45 14.81 5.16
CA ASP A 207 20.38 14.31 4.13
C ASP A 207 19.74 14.15 2.74
N LEU A 208 18.38 14.20 2.65
CA LEU A 208 17.65 13.91 1.40
C LEU A 208 18.02 14.85 0.25
N MET A 209 18.26 16.13 0.52
CA MET A 209 18.65 17.10 -0.50
C MET A 209 20.07 16.84 -1.02
N SER A 210 20.98 16.41 -0.16
CA SER A 210 22.33 16.01 -0.55
C SER A 210 22.30 14.76 -1.43
N ILE A 211 21.46 13.80 -1.10
CA ILE A 211 21.24 12.59 -1.90
C ILE A 211 20.62 12.93 -3.25
N GLN A 212 19.63 13.82 -3.30
CA GLN A 212 19.08 14.32 -4.56
C GLN A 212 20.17 14.91 -5.44
N GLY A 213 21.03 15.78 -4.85
CA GLY A 213 22.16 16.39 -5.54
C GLY A 213 23.15 15.36 -6.07
N LEU A 214 23.44 14.31 -5.28
CA LEU A 214 24.29 13.20 -5.70
C LEU A 214 23.70 12.47 -6.89
N ILE A 215 22.44 12.03 -6.80
CA ILE A 215 21.78 11.28 -7.88
C ILE A 215 21.67 12.13 -9.16
N THR A 216 21.32 13.41 -9.04
CA THR A 216 21.27 14.33 -10.19
C THR A 216 22.64 14.51 -10.85
N ARG A 217 23.72 14.47 -10.06
CA ARG A 217 25.10 14.58 -10.57
C ARG A 217 25.53 13.30 -11.30
N VAL A 218 25.26 12.11 -10.72
CA VAL A 218 25.71 10.84 -11.31
C VAL A 218 24.77 10.31 -12.40
N CYS A 219 23.50 10.73 -12.38
CA CYS A 219 22.48 10.39 -13.36
C CYS A 219 21.77 11.67 -13.88
N PRO A 220 22.40 12.50 -14.73
CA PRO A 220 21.88 13.81 -15.12
C PRO A 220 20.54 13.75 -15.91
N LYS A 221 20.20 12.59 -16.45
CA LYS A 221 18.94 12.36 -17.20
C LYS A 221 17.77 12.02 -16.29
N ALA A 222 18.04 11.63 -15.03
CA ALA A 222 17.01 11.24 -14.09
C ALA A 222 16.27 12.45 -13.52
N ARG A 223 14.93 12.42 -13.55
CA ARG A 223 14.08 13.39 -12.87
C ARG A 223 13.91 12.94 -11.42
N VAL A 224 14.52 13.65 -10.50
CA VAL A 224 14.61 13.26 -9.10
C VAL A 224 13.70 14.13 -8.23
N ALA A 225 12.80 13.52 -7.50
CA ALA A 225 11.93 14.17 -6.53
C ALA A 225 12.30 13.78 -5.09
N VAL A 226 12.02 14.66 -4.13
CA VAL A 226 12.26 14.44 -2.70
C VAL A 226 10.96 14.52 -1.92
N GLY A 227 10.71 13.53 -1.06
CA GLY A 227 9.54 13.48 -0.20
C GLY A 227 9.87 13.03 1.22
N HIS A 228 9.21 13.63 2.23
CA HIS A 228 9.38 13.24 3.63
C HIS A 228 8.15 13.55 4.48
N GLY A 229 8.00 12.87 5.60
CA GLY A 229 6.82 12.97 6.47
C GLY A 229 6.60 14.34 7.15
N LYS A 230 7.61 15.22 7.15
CA LYS A 230 7.48 16.61 7.64
C LYS A 230 6.83 17.56 6.61
N MET A 231 6.63 17.10 5.36
CA MET A 231 5.94 17.89 4.33
C MET A 231 4.44 18.00 4.65
N PRO A 232 3.80 19.13 4.25
CA PRO A 232 2.34 19.21 4.27
C PRO A 232 1.72 18.02 3.51
N ALA A 233 0.72 17.41 4.11
CA ALA A 233 0.12 16.17 3.58
C ALA A 233 -0.36 16.31 2.13
N GLU A 234 -0.90 17.47 1.73
CA GLU A 234 -1.34 17.73 0.35
C GLU A 234 -0.17 17.75 -0.64
N LYS A 235 0.96 18.35 -0.26
CA LYS A 235 2.18 18.36 -1.10
C LYS A 235 2.76 16.97 -1.25
N LEU A 236 2.78 16.20 -0.17
CA LEU A 236 3.26 14.83 -0.18
C LEU A 236 2.38 13.93 -1.05
N GLU A 237 1.05 14.03 -0.93
CA GLU A 237 0.12 13.30 -1.78
C GLU A 237 0.30 13.65 -3.25
N LYS A 238 0.40 14.94 -3.59
CA LYS A 238 0.66 15.37 -4.96
C LYS A 238 1.95 14.77 -5.49
N LEU A 239 3.05 14.86 -4.72
CA LEU A 239 4.34 14.29 -5.08
C LEU A 239 4.27 12.80 -5.38
N ILE A 240 3.59 12.03 -4.53
CA ILE A 240 3.44 10.58 -4.73
C ILE A 240 2.58 10.30 -5.96
N MET A 241 1.51 11.08 -6.18
CA MET A 241 0.70 10.96 -7.39
C MET A 241 1.49 11.26 -8.65
N ASP A 242 2.28 12.35 -8.66
CA ASP A 242 3.15 12.72 -9.77
C ASP A 242 4.18 11.61 -10.05
N PHE A 243 4.72 10.96 -9.00
CA PHE A 243 5.59 9.81 -9.14
C PHE A 243 4.86 8.59 -9.74
N ILE A 244 3.65 8.27 -9.28
CA ILE A 244 2.81 7.19 -9.85
C ILE A 244 2.53 7.42 -11.35
N TYR A 245 2.36 8.69 -11.75
CA TYR A 245 2.13 9.05 -13.16
C TYR A 245 3.41 9.13 -14.01
N GLY A 246 4.58 8.87 -13.41
CA GLY A 246 5.85 8.87 -14.13
C GLY A 246 6.43 10.26 -14.41
N GLU A 247 5.98 11.30 -13.68
CA GLU A 247 6.57 12.64 -13.78
C GLU A 247 8.00 12.69 -13.22
N PHE A 248 8.35 11.74 -12.37
CA PHE A 248 9.68 11.55 -11.79
C PHE A 248 10.16 10.12 -11.99
N ASP A 249 11.46 9.97 -12.15
CA ASP A 249 12.14 8.68 -12.34
C ASP A 249 12.67 8.11 -11.03
N VAL A 250 13.09 8.98 -10.12
CA VAL A 250 13.62 8.62 -8.81
C VAL A 250 12.89 9.39 -7.72
N LEU A 251 12.37 8.68 -6.73
CA LEU A 251 11.82 9.28 -5.52
C LEU A 251 12.77 9.03 -4.34
N VAL A 252 13.44 10.09 -3.90
CA VAL A 252 14.26 10.10 -2.69
C VAL A 252 13.36 10.40 -1.50
N SER A 253 13.30 9.50 -0.52
CA SER A 253 12.38 9.70 0.59
C SER A 253 12.86 9.06 1.90
N THR A 254 12.25 9.48 3.01
CA THR A 254 12.29 8.70 4.24
C THR A 254 11.30 7.52 4.13
N THR A 255 11.07 6.79 5.21
CA THR A 255 10.12 5.66 5.27
C THR A 255 8.66 6.02 5.01
N ILE A 256 8.38 7.20 4.41
CA ILE A 256 7.02 7.67 4.08
C ILE A 256 6.31 6.82 3.02
N ILE A 257 7.05 6.00 2.26
CA ILE A 257 6.47 5.05 1.30
C ILE A 257 5.84 3.89 2.07
N GLU A 258 5.37 4.18 3.28
CA GLU A 258 4.71 3.20 4.12
C GLU A 258 3.32 2.86 3.59
N ASN A 259 3.05 1.55 3.62
CA ASN A 259 1.73 0.98 3.74
C ASN A 259 0.76 1.13 2.56
N GLY A 260 0.81 0.12 1.72
CA GLY A 260 -0.26 -0.15 0.77
C GLY A 260 -0.17 0.58 -0.58
N ILE A 261 0.64 1.64 -0.71
CA ILE A 261 0.81 2.33 -2.00
C ILE A 261 1.52 1.38 -2.98
N ASP A 262 0.87 1.13 -4.09
CA ASP A 262 1.39 0.36 -5.20
C ASP A 262 1.86 1.28 -6.31
N ILE A 263 3.12 1.15 -6.71
CA ILE A 263 3.67 1.85 -7.87
C ILE A 263 4.24 0.79 -8.81
N PRO A 264 3.44 0.37 -9.81
CA PRO A 264 3.78 -0.76 -10.68
C PRO A 264 5.11 -0.61 -11.42
N ASN A 265 5.51 0.62 -11.72
CA ASN A 265 6.75 0.92 -12.43
C ASN A 265 7.98 1.03 -11.52
N ALA A 266 7.82 1.08 -10.19
CA ALA A 266 8.95 1.10 -9.27
C ALA A 266 9.44 -0.32 -9.02
N ASN A 267 10.43 -0.75 -9.79
CA ASN A 267 11.00 -2.10 -9.72
C ASN A 267 12.37 -2.14 -9.07
N THR A 268 12.96 -1.01 -8.75
CA THR A 268 14.23 -0.91 -8.00
C THR A 268 14.04 -0.09 -6.75
N ILE A 269 14.52 -0.61 -5.62
CA ILE A 269 14.62 0.12 -4.36
C ILE A 269 16.07 0.12 -3.89
N ILE A 270 16.55 1.29 -3.51
CA ILE A 270 17.88 1.50 -2.89
C ILE A 270 17.63 1.96 -1.47
N VAL A 271 18.12 1.22 -0.49
CA VAL A 271 18.01 1.56 0.93
C VAL A 271 19.40 1.97 1.41
N ASP A 272 19.58 3.26 1.62
CA ASP A 272 20.85 3.80 2.13
C ASP A 272 20.89 3.74 3.66
N ASN A 273 22.09 3.52 4.19
CA ASN A 273 22.30 3.26 5.61
C ASN A 273 21.40 2.11 6.14
N ALA A 274 21.33 1.02 5.37
CA ALA A 274 20.44 -0.12 5.63
C ALA A 274 20.65 -0.76 7.02
N GLN A 275 21.86 -0.64 7.61
CA GLN A 275 22.16 -1.12 8.97
C GLN A 275 21.33 -0.43 10.06
N ASN A 276 20.76 0.75 9.79
CA ASN A 276 19.96 1.52 10.73
C ASN A 276 18.48 1.10 10.75
N PHE A 277 18.06 0.22 9.84
CA PHE A 277 16.69 -0.28 9.75
C PHE A 277 16.53 -1.61 10.48
N GLY A 278 15.36 -1.82 11.06
CA GLY A 278 14.97 -3.12 11.59
C GLY A 278 14.73 -4.14 10.48
N LEU A 279 14.79 -5.44 10.80
CA LEU A 279 14.54 -6.50 9.83
C LEU A 279 13.13 -6.40 9.23
N SER A 280 12.14 -6.09 10.07
CA SER A 280 10.75 -5.88 9.63
C SER A 280 10.62 -4.72 8.65
N ASP A 281 11.33 -3.61 8.93
CA ASP A 281 11.31 -2.43 8.06
C ASP A 281 11.93 -2.74 6.70
N LEU A 282 13.08 -3.44 6.69
CA LEU A 282 13.73 -3.88 5.45
C LEU A 282 12.83 -4.81 4.62
N HIS A 283 12.12 -5.74 5.27
CA HIS A 283 11.13 -6.59 4.58
C HIS A 283 9.98 -5.77 3.99
N GLN A 284 9.45 -4.80 4.72
CA GLN A 284 8.39 -3.93 4.23
C GLN A 284 8.87 -3.05 3.06
N LEU A 285 10.05 -2.46 3.17
CA LEU A 285 10.65 -1.65 2.10
C LEU A 285 10.90 -2.50 0.85
N ARG A 286 11.52 -3.67 0.99
CA ARG A 286 11.71 -4.60 -0.12
C ARG A 286 10.39 -4.96 -0.81
N GLY A 287 9.33 -5.18 -0.05
CA GLY A 287 7.98 -5.47 -0.56
C GLY A 287 7.31 -4.33 -1.33
N ARG A 288 7.94 -3.14 -1.42
CA ARG A 288 7.42 -2.02 -2.22
C ARG A 288 7.70 -2.17 -3.71
N VAL A 289 8.65 -3.01 -4.08
CA VAL A 289 8.97 -3.35 -5.48
C VAL A 289 8.57 -4.79 -5.79
N GLY A 290 8.64 -5.19 -7.07
CA GLY A 290 8.33 -6.56 -7.49
C GLY A 290 6.83 -6.87 -7.53
N ARG A 291 6.00 -5.91 -7.87
CA ARG A 291 4.55 -6.06 -8.03
C ARG A 291 4.11 -6.17 -9.49
N SER A 292 5.03 -6.00 -10.41
CA SER A 292 4.83 -6.20 -11.84
C SER A 292 5.47 -7.52 -12.32
N ASN A 293 5.26 -7.86 -13.60
CA ASN A 293 5.93 -8.98 -14.23
C ASN A 293 7.42 -8.72 -14.53
N GLN A 294 7.93 -7.54 -14.16
CA GLN A 294 9.34 -7.18 -14.35
C GLN A 294 10.16 -7.63 -13.14
N LYS A 295 11.41 -8.00 -13.42
CA LYS A 295 12.38 -8.34 -12.38
C LYS A 295 12.66 -7.12 -11.50
N ALA A 296 12.59 -7.31 -10.18
CA ALA A 296 12.80 -6.24 -9.22
C ALA A 296 14.10 -6.42 -8.44
N TYR A 297 14.65 -5.29 -8.00
CA TYR A 297 15.92 -5.22 -7.29
C TYR A 297 15.80 -4.43 -5.99
N CYS A 298 16.50 -4.91 -4.98
CA CYS A 298 16.63 -4.25 -3.69
C CYS A 298 18.10 -4.14 -3.33
N TYR A 299 18.67 -2.94 -3.42
CA TYR A 299 20.04 -2.64 -3.04
C TYR A 299 20.09 -2.11 -1.61
N LEU A 300 20.82 -2.80 -0.75
CA LEU A 300 21.03 -2.42 0.65
C LEU A 300 22.44 -1.82 0.77
N LEU A 301 22.51 -0.51 0.90
CA LEU A 301 23.79 0.20 1.01
C LEU A 301 24.14 0.38 2.49
N SER A 302 25.38 0.08 2.85
CA SER A 302 25.88 0.21 4.23
C SER A 302 27.36 0.63 4.25
N PRO A 303 27.89 1.06 5.40
CA PRO A 303 29.35 1.14 5.59
C PRO A 303 30.02 -0.23 5.40
N PRO A 304 31.37 -0.26 5.26
CA PRO A 304 32.12 -1.53 5.22
C PRO A 304 31.79 -2.46 6.37
N GLU A 305 31.83 -3.77 6.11
CA GLU A 305 31.36 -4.80 7.06
C GLU A 305 32.06 -4.72 8.42
N GLU A 306 33.31 -4.28 8.46
CA GLU A 306 34.10 -4.11 9.68
C GLU A 306 33.52 -3.03 10.60
N MET A 307 32.81 -2.06 10.05
CA MET A 307 32.17 -0.96 10.79
C MET A 307 30.77 -1.31 11.29
N LEU A 308 30.23 -2.44 10.88
CA LEU A 308 28.89 -2.85 11.26
C LEU A 308 28.90 -3.62 12.60
N SER A 309 27.87 -3.38 13.41
CA SER A 309 27.61 -4.23 14.58
C SER A 309 27.26 -5.66 14.16
N SER A 310 27.47 -6.63 15.07
CA SER A 310 27.13 -8.04 14.84
C SER A 310 25.65 -8.22 14.47
N ASP A 311 24.75 -7.46 15.11
CA ASP A 311 23.32 -7.53 14.85
C ASP A 311 22.94 -6.92 13.49
N ALA A 312 23.56 -5.83 13.08
CA ALA A 312 23.36 -5.25 11.75
C ALA A 312 23.80 -6.21 10.65
N ARG A 313 24.98 -6.84 10.79
CA ARG A 313 25.47 -7.87 9.87
C ARG A 313 24.49 -9.06 9.74
N ARG A 314 23.98 -9.56 10.87
CA ARG A 314 23.00 -10.66 10.86
C ARG A 314 21.72 -10.27 10.14
N ARG A 315 21.19 -9.05 10.38
CA ARG A 315 19.98 -8.57 9.71
C ARG A 315 20.17 -8.44 8.20
N LEU A 316 21.27 -7.82 7.75
CA LEU A 316 21.54 -7.64 6.31
C LEU A 316 21.71 -9.00 5.61
N ARG A 317 22.44 -9.93 6.20
CA ARG A 317 22.57 -11.30 5.66
C ARG A 317 21.24 -12.04 5.65
N ALA A 318 20.41 -11.87 6.68
CA ALA A 318 19.10 -12.52 6.74
C ALA A 318 18.16 -12.04 5.63
N ILE A 319 18.10 -10.71 5.37
CA ILE A 319 17.24 -10.15 4.32
C ILE A 319 17.72 -10.54 2.91
N GLU A 320 19.03 -10.66 2.70
CA GLU A 320 19.61 -11.08 1.44
C GLU A 320 19.39 -12.58 1.17
N ALA A 321 19.51 -13.43 2.20
CA ALA A 321 19.32 -14.87 2.11
C ALA A 321 17.86 -15.30 1.85
N VAL A 322 16.89 -14.47 2.20
CA VAL A 322 15.45 -14.72 1.94
C VAL A 322 15.13 -14.29 0.51
N SER A 323 15.51 -15.11 -0.48
CA SER A 323 14.83 -15.10 -1.77
C SER A 323 13.47 -15.79 -1.57
N TYR A 324 12.37 -15.13 -1.90
CA TYR A 324 11.07 -15.80 -1.96
C TYR A 324 11.13 -16.83 -3.07
N THR A 325 11.22 -18.09 -2.68
CA THR A 325 10.88 -19.23 -3.53
C THR A 325 9.39 -19.33 -3.63
#